data_1be2c9ae942ae04d3b1dcaea53bfb40e
#
_entry.id   1be2c9ae942ae04d3b1dcaea53bfb40e
#
_cell.length_a   1.000
_cell.length_b   1.000
_cell.length_c   1.000
_cell.angle_alpha   90.00
_cell.angle_beta   90.00
_cell.angle_gamma   90.00
#
_symmetry.space_group_name_H-M   'P 1'
#
loop_
_entity.id
_entity.type
_entity.pdbx_description
1 polymer ?
#
loop_
_entity_poly.entity_id
_entity_poly.type
_entity_poly.pdbx_seq_one_letter_code
_entity_poly.pdbx_strand_id
1 'polypeptide(L)'
;MIYRKYIKRIIDILGSLLGIVLFSPIMILTSIWIKIVSPSGPVLADIPNRVGKDKKPFRFYKFRSMYPNAHELLKKDAELYDKYVKNNYKLSTDEDPRLIKGGKFLRKSSIDETPQFFNVLKGEMSIVGPRAYYFDEIENQLKRFTEA
;
A
#
# COMPACT_ATOMS: atom_id res chain seq x y z
N MET A 1 -17.12 -19.36 -18.75
CA MET A 1 -16.48 -18.83 -17.50
C MET A 1 -14.96 -19.05 -17.46
N ILE A 2 -14.43 -20.20 -17.86
CA ILE A 2 -13.00 -20.55 -17.89
C ILE A 2 -12.18 -19.58 -18.76
N TYR A 3 -12.65 -19.32 -19.99
CA TYR A 3 -12.00 -18.45 -20.97
C TYR A 3 -11.73 -17.03 -20.44
N ARG A 4 -12.69 -16.42 -19.72
CA ARG A 4 -12.52 -15.09 -19.08
C ARG A 4 -11.40 -15.07 -18.04
N LYS A 5 -11.21 -16.14 -17.29
CA LYS A 5 -10.17 -16.26 -16.27
C LYS A 5 -8.75 -16.25 -16.87
N TYR A 6 -8.55 -16.98 -17.98
CA TYR A 6 -7.26 -17.03 -18.67
C TYR A 6 -6.91 -15.72 -19.36
N ILE A 7 -7.87 -15.13 -20.09
CA ILE A 7 -7.66 -13.83 -20.75
C ILE A 7 -7.31 -12.75 -19.71
N LYS A 8 -8.07 -12.70 -18.61
CA LYS A 8 -7.80 -11.76 -17.54
C LYS A 8 -6.38 -11.93 -16.98
N ARG A 9 -5.94 -13.16 -16.78
CA ARG A 9 -4.59 -13.43 -16.27
C ARG A 9 -3.50 -13.01 -17.26
N ILE A 10 -3.70 -13.22 -18.54
CA ILE A 10 -2.78 -12.76 -19.59
C ILE A 10 -2.67 -11.22 -19.56
N ILE A 11 -3.80 -10.52 -19.50
CA ILE A 11 -3.83 -9.06 -19.40
C ILE A 11 -3.09 -8.58 -18.14
N ASP A 12 -3.31 -9.22 -16.99
CA ASP A 12 -2.63 -8.88 -15.74
C ASP A 12 -1.11 -9.09 -15.85
N ILE A 13 -0.66 -10.19 -16.46
CA ILE A 13 0.78 -10.46 -16.67
C ILE A 13 1.39 -9.43 -17.61
N LEU A 14 0.81 -9.24 -18.80
CA LEU A 14 1.34 -8.30 -19.78
C LEU A 14 1.33 -6.86 -19.26
N GLY A 15 0.24 -6.44 -18.65
CA GLY A 15 0.11 -5.10 -18.08
C GLY A 15 1.06 -4.88 -16.90
N SER A 16 1.26 -5.88 -16.04
CA SER A 16 2.21 -5.75 -14.93
C SER A 16 3.66 -5.74 -15.40
N LEU A 17 4.04 -6.54 -16.39
CA LEU A 17 5.37 -6.49 -17.00
C LEU A 17 5.63 -5.13 -17.64
N LEU A 18 4.68 -4.62 -18.42
CA LEU A 18 4.76 -3.29 -19.01
C LEU A 18 4.89 -2.22 -17.91
N GLY A 19 4.08 -2.29 -16.86
CA GLY A 19 4.15 -1.39 -15.72
C GLY A 19 5.51 -1.43 -15.02
N ILE A 20 6.06 -2.63 -14.77
CA ILE A 20 7.39 -2.77 -14.17
C ILE A 20 8.46 -2.11 -15.05
N VAL A 21 8.45 -2.36 -16.35
CA VAL A 21 9.43 -1.77 -17.28
C VAL A 21 9.30 -0.25 -17.31
N LEU A 22 8.10 0.29 -17.50
CA LEU A 22 7.86 1.73 -17.60
C LEU A 22 8.18 2.47 -16.30
N PHE A 23 7.82 1.90 -15.16
CA PHE A 23 8.03 2.53 -13.85
C PHE A 23 9.36 2.15 -13.19
N SER A 24 10.16 1.24 -13.78
CA SER A 24 11.46 0.84 -13.21
C SER A 24 12.40 2.00 -12.94
N PRO A 25 12.58 3.02 -13.82
CA PRO A 25 13.45 4.15 -13.50
C PRO A 25 12.99 4.91 -12.27
N ILE A 26 11.67 5.20 -12.17
CA ILE A 26 11.15 5.93 -11.03
C ILE A 26 11.16 5.09 -9.75
N MET A 27 10.98 3.77 -9.85
CA MET A 27 11.11 2.86 -8.70
C MET A 27 12.54 2.83 -8.16
N ILE A 28 13.55 2.81 -9.04
CA ILE A 28 14.95 2.85 -8.64
C ILE A 28 15.28 4.20 -7.97
N LEU A 29 14.89 5.32 -8.56
CA LEU A 29 15.10 6.65 -7.98
C LEU A 29 14.40 6.80 -6.64
N THR A 30 13.18 6.32 -6.52
CA THR A 30 12.42 6.32 -5.26
C THR A 30 13.12 5.48 -4.19
N SER A 31 13.64 4.32 -4.55
CA SER A 31 14.39 3.44 -3.63
C SER A 31 15.63 4.14 -3.09
N ILE A 32 16.40 4.77 -3.96
CA ILE A 32 17.60 5.54 -3.60
C ILE A 32 17.21 6.73 -2.71
N TRP A 33 16.18 7.48 -3.10
CA TRP A 33 15.68 8.62 -2.34
C TRP A 33 15.28 8.23 -0.92
N ILE A 34 14.50 7.16 -0.75
CA ILE A 34 14.09 6.66 0.57
C ILE A 34 15.32 6.34 1.43
N LYS A 35 16.36 5.73 0.85
CA LYS A 35 17.61 5.41 1.58
C LYS A 35 18.41 6.64 1.97
N ILE A 36 18.38 7.70 1.16
CA ILE A 36 19.05 8.97 1.48
C ILE A 36 18.33 9.71 2.63
N VAL A 37 17.00 9.85 2.53
CA VAL A 37 16.23 10.68 3.49
C VAL A 37 15.87 9.94 4.78
N SER A 38 15.88 8.60 4.75
CA SER A 38 15.59 7.75 5.91
C SER A 38 16.39 6.44 5.80
N PRO A 39 17.70 6.47 6.07
CA PRO A 39 18.62 5.34 5.91
C PRO A 39 18.27 4.15 6.80
N SER A 40 17.67 4.40 7.96
CA SER A 40 17.18 3.34 8.85
C SER A 40 15.93 2.67 8.28
N GLY A 41 15.91 1.35 8.30
CA GLY A 41 14.77 0.53 7.87
C GLY A 41 14.75 0.21 6.36
N PRO A 42 13.79 -0.62 5.94
CA PRO A 42 13.68 -1.12 4.58
C PRO A 42 13.12 -0.08 3.61
N VAL A 43 13.37 -0.25 2.31
CA VAL A 43 12.80 0.59 1.25
C VAL A 43 11.30 0.36 1.08
N LEU A 44 10.88 -0.90 1.18
CA LEU A 44 9.47 -1.27 1.18
C LEU A 44 8.89 -1.10 2.58
N ALA A 45 7.64 -0.65 2.64
CA ALA A 45 6.92 -0.53 3.90
C ALA A 45 6.69 -1.91 4.52
N ASP A 46 6.88 -2.00 5.83
CA ASP A 46 6.46 -3.14 6.63
C ASP A 46 5.03 -2.89 7.10
N ILE A 47 4.09 -3.44 6.36
CA ILE A 47 2.66 -3.30 6.61
C ILE A 47 2.02 -4.68 6.73
N PRO A 48 0.92 -4.80 7.51
CA PRO A 48 0.21 -6.06 7.64
C PRO A 48 -0.23 -6.63 6.30
N ASN A 49 -0.26 -7.96 6.22
CA ASN A 49 -0.74 -8.67 5.04
C ASN A 49 -2.17 -8.27 4.70
N ARG A 50 -2.45 -8.26 3.42
CA ARG A 50 -3.79 -8.03 2.89
C ARG A 50 -4.41 -9.32 2.41
N VAL A 51 -5.73 -9.30 2.25
CA VAL A 51 -6.50 -10.41 1.73
C VAL A 51 -6.50 -10.34 0.21
N GLY A 52 -5.97 -11.39 -0.41
CA GLY A 52 -5.92 -11.55 -1.85
C GLY A 52 -6.94 -12.53 -2.37
N LYS A 53 -6.62 -13.09 -3.52
CA LYS A 53 -7.43 -14.11 -4.17
C LYS A 53 -7.64 -15.33 -3.25
N ASP A 54 -8.85 -15.88 -3.30
CA ASP A 54 -9.25 -17.05 -2.52
C ASP A 54 -9.09 -16.85 -0.98
N LYS A 55 -9.23 -15.59 -0.51
CA LYS A 55 -9.06 -15.16 0.89
C LYS A 55 -7.67 -15.44 1.48
N LYS A 56 -6.67 -15.67 0.65
CA LYS A 56 -5.30 -15.94 1.11
C LYS A 56 -4.59 -14.63 1.48
N PRO A 57 -3.88 -14.61 2.62
CA PRO A 57 -3.05 -13.45 2.96
C PRO A 57 -1.87 -13.33 2.01
N PHE A 58 -1.53 -12.11 1.62
CA PHE A 58 -0.33 -11.84 0.84
C PHE A 58 0.35 -10.55 1.32
N ARG A 59 1.67 -10.48 1.13
CA ARG A 59 2.47 -9.31 1.43
C ARG A 59 2.23 -8.24 0.36
N PHE A 60 1.63 -7.12 0.77
CA PHE A 60 1.33 -6.00 -0.11
C PHE A 60 2.58 -5.14 -0.30
N TYR A 61 3.11 -5.04 -1.51
CA TYR A 61 4.31 -4.27 -1.80
C TYR A 61 3.97 -2.79 -1.97
N LYS A 62 4.66 -1.97 -1.18
CA LYS A 62 4.52 -0.52 -1.20
C LYS A 62 5.81 0.12 -0.75
N PHE A 63 6.23 1.22 -1.39
CA PHE A 63 7.36 1.99 -0.90
C PHE A 63 7.04 2.62 0.45
N ARG A 64 8.07 2.69 1.28
CA ARG A 64 7.97 3.32 2.60
C ARG A 64 7.91 4.83 2.44
N SER A 65 6.79 5.42 2.85
CA SER A 65 6.55 6.86 2.87
C SER A 65 6.58 7.46 4.27
N MET A 66 6.79 6.62 5.32
CA MET A 66 6.85 7.02 6.72
C MET A 66 8.16 6.58 7.35
N TYR A 67 8.56 7.22 8.46
CA TYR A 67 9.68 6.77 9.28
C TYR A 67 9.38 5.40 9.91
N PRO A 68 10.42 4.58 10.22
CA PRO A 68 10.23 3.26 10.83
C PRO A 68 9.48 3.29 12.17
N ASN A 69 9.68 4.35 12.95
CA ASN A 69 9.04 4.59 14.25
C ASN A 69 7.79 5.49 14.16
N ALA A 70 7.08 5.44 13.05
CA ALA A 70 5.94 6.31 12.75
C ALA A 70 4.86 6.34 13.85
N HIS A 71 4.57 5.21 14.48
CA HIS A 71 3.57 5.13 15.53
C HIS A 71 4.03 5.78 16.85
N GLU A 72 5.31 5.64 17.18
CA GLU A 72 5.91 6.29 18.36
C GLU A 72 5.97 7.80 18.18
N LEU A 73 6.31 8.27 16.97
CA LEU A 73 6.29 9.69 16.65
C LEU A 73 4.90 10.31 16.84
N LEU A 74 3.86 9.59 16.45
CA LEU A 74 2.50 10.07 16.63
C LEU A 74 2.07 10.12 18.09
N LYS A 75 2.48 9.15 18.92
CA LYS A 75 2.16 9.10 20.35
C LYS A 75 2.82 10.21 21.18
N LYS A 76 3.88 10.82 20.68
CA LYS A 76 4.56 11.93 21.36
C LYS A 76 3.74 13.22 21.36
N ASP A 77 2.82 13.36 20.42
CA ASP A 77 1.90 14.48 20.30
C ASP A 77 0.49 14.02 20.63
N ALA A 78 0.04 14.32 21.86
CA ALA A 78 -1.25 13.84 22.39
C ALA A 78 -2.43 14.43 21.61
N GLU A 79 -2.34 15.70 21.16
CA GLU A 79 -3.40 16.36 20.40
C GLU A 79 -3.53 15.73 19.01
N LEU A 80 -2.41 15.51 18.34
CA LEU A 80 -2.37 14.87 17.03
C LEU A 80 -2.81 13.41 17.10
N TYR A 81 -2.47 12.71 18.20
CA TYR A 81 -2.92 11.34 18.43
C TYR A 81 -4.44 11.27 18.64
N ASP A 82 -5.02 12.20 19.42
CA ASP A 82 -6.47 12.29 19.61
C ASP A 82 -7.20 12.59 18.29
N LYS A 83 -6.68 13.53 17.49
CA LYS A 83 -7.18 13.82 16.13
C LYS A 83 -7.13 12.58 15.23
N TYR A 84 -6.03 11.81 15.29
CA TYR A 84 -5.87 10.57 14.54
C TYR A 84 -6.93 9.52 14.91
N VAL A 85 -7.18 9.32 16.19
CA VAL A 85 -8.19 8.37 16.68
C VAL A 85 -9.60 8.81 16.27
N LYS A 86 -9.95 10.10 16.49
CA LYS A 86 -11.25 10.67 16.12
C LYS A 86 -11.54 10.60 14.62
N ASN A 87 -10.49 10.66 13.79
CA ASN A 87 -10.61 10.58 12.34
C ASN A 87 -10.40 9.16 11.79
N ASN A 88 -10.91 8.15 12.50
CA ASN A 88 -10.83 6.73 12.09
C ASN A 88 -9.39 6.28 11.75
N TYR A 89 -8.43 6.62 12.60
CA TYR A 89 -7.02 6.27 12.45
C TYR A 89 -6.38 6.79 11.14
N LYS A 90 -6.79 7.98 10.70
CA LYS A 90 -6.24 8.65 9.53
C LYS A 90 -5.85 10.09 9.86
N LEU A 91 -4.72 10.54 9.32
CA LEU A 91 -4.32 11.94 9.30
C LEU A 91 -4.27 12.46 7.87
N SER A 92 -4.51 13.75 7.73
CA SER A 92 -4.24 14.46 6.48
C SER A 92 -2.75 14.29 6.12
N THR A 93 -2.47 14.05 4.86
CA THR A 93 -1.07 13.95 4.36
C THR A 93 -0.28 15.25 4.58
N ASP A 94 -0.98 16.37 4.76
CA ASP A 94 -0.37 17.69 4.99
C ASP A 94 0.09 17.89 6.43
N GLU A 95 -0.54 17.22 7.38
CA GLU A 95 -0.31 17.34 8.82
C GLU A 95 0.37 16.11 9.45
N ASP A 96 0.67 15.09 8.66
CA ASP A 96 1.19 13.82 9.18
C ASP A 96 2.73 13.90 9.40
N PRO A 97 3.21 14.04 10.64
CA PRO A 97 4.63 14.17 10.95
C PRO A 97 5.41 12.88 10.74
N ARG A 98 4.71 11.76 10.51
CA ARG A 98 5.31 10.45 10.30
C ARG A 98 5.93 10.31 8.91
N LEU A 99 5.58 11.22 7.99
CA LEU A 99 6.06 11.17 6.61
C LEU A 99 7.54 11.54 6.51
N ILE A 100 8.29 10.72 5.79
CA ILE A 100 9.66 11.08 5.39
C ILE A 100 9.64 12.29 4.45
N LYS A 101 10.78 12.97 4.32
CA LYS A 101 10.91 14.07 3.35
C LYS A 101 10.55 13.55 1.95
N GLY A 102 9.59 14.21 1.27
CA GLY A 102 9.04 13.76 0.00
C GLY A 102 7.95 12.67 0.12
N GLY A 103 7.68 12.12 1.30
CA GLY A 103 6.64 11.10 1.51
C GLY A 103 5.24 11.56 1.11
N LYS A 104 4.94 12.85 1.30
CA LYS A 104 3.71 13.49 0.82
C LYS A 104 3.57 13.39 -0.70
N PHE A 105 4.64 13.70 -1.43
CA PHE A 105 4.67 13.61 -2.88
C PHE A 105 4.48 12.15 -3.34
N LEU A 106 5.20 11.21 -2.74
CA LEU A 106 5.06 9.79 -3.06
C LEU A 106 3.61 9.30 -2.95
N ARG A 107 2.89 9.72 -1.89
CA ARG A 107 1.49 9.36 -1.68
C ARG A 107 0.54 10.06 -2.65
N LYS A 108 0.71 11.36 -2.86
CA LYS A 108 -0.16 12.13 -3.77
C LYS A 108 -0.03 11.68 -5.23
N SER A 109 1.17 11.26 -5.65
CA SER A 109 1.44 10.74 -6.99
C SER A 109 1.17 9.24 -7.15
N SER A 110 0.88 8.54 -6.06
CA SER A 110 0.76 7.07 -6.03
C SER A 110 2.03 6.32 -6.48
N ILE A 111 3.18 6.99 -6.51
CA ILE A 111 4.47 6.35 -6.81
C ILE A 111 4.79 5.27 -5.77
N ASP A 112 4.40 5.48 -4.52
CA ASP A 112 4.59 4.52 -3.45
C ASP A 112 3.85 3.19 -3.69
N GLU A 113 2.90 3.13 -4.59
CA GLU A 113 2.14 1.94 -4.93
C GLU A 113 2.66 1.19 -6.18
N THR A 114 3.63 1.76 -6.89
CA THR A 114 4.19 1.12 -8.10
C THR A 114 4.77 -0.29 -7.86
N PRO A 115 5.33 -0.66 -6.68
CA PRO A 115 5.75 -2.04 -6.43
C PRO A 115 4.62 -3.08 -6.45
N GLN A 116 3.34 -2.67 -6.43
CA GLN A 116 2.20 -3.59 -6.53
C GLN A 116 2.15 -4.32 -7.88
N PHE A 117 2.80 -3.82 -8.93
CA PHE A 117 2.93 -4.58 -10.18
C PHE A 117 3.57 -5.96 -9.96
N PHE A 118 4.47 -6.11 -8.97
CA PHE A 118 5.01 -7.41 -8.59
C PHE A 118 3.97 -8.33 -7.93
N ASN A 119 3.03 -7.77 -7.15
CA ASN A 119 1.92 -8.55 -6.61
C ASN A 119 0.97 -9.04 -7.72
N VAL A 120 0.71 -8.17 -8.72
CA VAL A 120 -0.10 -8.55 -9.89
C VAL A 120 0.61 -9.66 -10.68
N LEU A 121 1.91 -9.52 -10.93
CA LEU A 121 2.70 -10.52 -11.64
C LEU A 121 2.71 -11.87 -10.91
N LYS A 122 2.74 -11.89 -9.59
CA LYS A 122 2.60 -13.11 -8.77
C LYS A 122 1.17 -13.69 -8.78
N GLY A 123 0.16 -12.91 -9.17
CA GLY A 123 -1.24 -13.32 -9.15
C GLY A 123 -1.94 -13.15 -7.80
N GLU A 124 -1.34 -12.41 -6.90
CA GLU A 124 -1.89 -12.09 -5.59
C GLU A 124 -2.99 -11.03 -5.68
N MET A 125 -2.93 -10.18 -6.71
CA MET A 125 -3.94 -9.18 -7.05
C MET A 125 -4.04 -9.00 -8.57
N SER A 126 -4.92 -8.12 -9.04
CA SER A 126 -5.14 -7.83 -10.44
C SER A 126 -5.06 -6.32 -10.69
N ILE A 127 -4.65 -5.92 -11.91
CA ILE A 127 -4.64 -4.50 -12.32
C ILE A 127 -6.04 -3.90 -12.22
N VAL A 128 -7.04 -4.66 -12.65
CA VAL A 128 -8.45 -4.25 -12.58
C VAL A 128 -9.19 -5.20 -11.64
N GLY A 129 -9.55 -4.70 -10.47
CA GLY A 129 -10.23 -5.50 -9.45
C GLY A 129 -10.51 -4.69 -8.18
N PRO A 130 -11.22 -5.27 -7.22
CA PRO A 130 -11.44 -4.64 -5.93
C PRO A 130 -10.10 -4.41 -5.22
N ARG A 131 -10.07 -3.36 -4.39
CA ARG A 131 -8.93 -3.07 -3.52
C ARG A 131 -8.67 -4.27 -2.60
N ALA A 132 -7.41 -4.60 -2.38
CA ALA A 132 -7.03 -5.56 -1.37
C ALA A 132 -7.26 -4.97 0.03
N TYR A 133 -8.15 -5.57 0.80
CA TYR A 133 -8.54 -5.15 2.15
C TYR A 133 -7.66 -5.79 3.21
N TYR A 134 -7.64 -5.20 4.41
CA TYR A 134 -7.16 -5.88 5.61
C TYR A 134 -8.20 -6.88 6.10
N PHE A 135 -7.78 -7.88 6.87
CA PHE A 135 -8.69 -8.86 7.46
C PHE A 135 -9.77 -8.20 8.32
N ASP A 136 -9.36 -7.27 9.19
CA ASP A 136 -10.26 -6.54 10.08
C ASP A 136 -11.30 -5.70 9.30
N GLU A 137 -10.91 -5.13 8.16
CA GLU A 137 -11.84 -4.38 7.31
C GLU A 137 -12.93 -5.29 6.73
N ILE A 138 -12.56 -6.52 6.32
CA ILE A 138 -13.52 -7.49 5.78
C ILE A 138 -14.47 -7.97 6.90
N GLU A 139 -13.95 -8.28 8.08
CA GLU A 139 -14.77 -8.69 9.21
C GLU A 139 -15.78 -7.60 9.61
N ASN A 140 -15.36 -6.35 9.67
CA ASN A 140 -16.21 -5.22 9.97
C ASN A 140 -17.28 -4.99 8.89
N GLN A 141 -16.95 -5.20 7.62
CA GLN A 141 -17.94 -5.12 6.56
C GLN A 141 -18.96 -6.26 6.65
N LEU A 142 -18.52 -7.49 6.87
CA LEU A 142 -19.41 -8.64 7.03
C LEU A 142 -20.38 -8.45 8.20
N LYS A 143 -19.92 -7.95 9.35
CA LYS A 143 -20.79 -7.64 10.50
C LYS A 143 -21.88 -6.65 10.12
N ARG A 144 -21.54 -5.56 9.42
CA ARG A 144 -22.52 -4.54 8.98
C ARG A 144 -23.58 -5.11 8.03
N PHE A 145 -23.23 -6.09 7.20
CA PHE A 145 -24.19 -6.74 6.30
C PHE A 145 -25.04 -7.81 6.97
N THR A 146 -24.62 -8.35 8.13
CA THR A 146 -25.40 -9.31 8.91
C THR A 146 -26.34 -8.65 9.93
N GLU A 147 -26.09 -7.40 10.27
CA GLU A 147 -26.90 -6.61 11.21
C GLU A 147 -27.95 -5.72 10.49
N ALA A 148 -27.97 -5.69 9.15
CA ALA A 148 -28.92 -4.93 8.33
C ALA A 148 -29.98 -5.84 7.72
#